data_f10c56bd9ae551a18ce54c68ac9cbf0b
#
_entry.id   f10c56bd9ae551a18ce54c68ac9cbf0b
#
_cell.length_a   1.000
_cell.length_b   1.000
_cell.length_c   1.000
_cell.angle_alpha   90.00
_cell.angle_beta   90.00
_cell.angle_gamma   90.00
#
_symmetry.space_group_name_H-M   'P 1'
#
loop_
_entity.id
_entity.type
_entity.pdbx_description
1 polymer ?
#
loop_
_entity_poly.entity_id
_entity_poly.type
_entity_poly.pdbx_seq_one_letter_code
_entity_poly.pdbx_strand_id
1 'polypeptide(L)'
;REQEVPDLEIKEDESVIEVSTEHLRLRYVKDEVFRGDTLSIELKYSCKMWRYGMQEIQNLQGTARTLDEVNGELQLEKGLMSRDGYVVIDDSKSLVFNEAGWLQPRAASGVDCYFFGYGTDYKGCLKDYAKVSGKTPLIPRFALGNWWSRYWRYSDEELMKLMTRFETEEIPLSVCIIDMDWHNVEIDPKYGSGWTGYTWNQDLFKNPTEFLKWLHDHKLKTALNLHPADGIRGHED
;
A
#
# COMPACT_ATOMS: atom_id res chain seq x y z
N ARG A 1 -1.61 -16.56 8.29
CA ARG A 1 -2.86 -17.32 8.05
C ARG A 1 -2.49 -18.76 7.74
N GLU A 2 -3.13 -19.71 8.41
CA GLU A 2 -3.03 -21.11 8.03
C GLU A 2 -3.61 -21.30 6.62
N GLN A 3 -2.86 -21.96 5.76
CA GLN A 3 -3.26 -22.30 4.40
C GLN A 3 -3.39 -23.83 4.30
N GLU A 4 -4.20 -24.26 3.37
CA GLU A 4 -4.29 -25.68 3.04
C GLU A 4 -2.92 -26.15 2.50
N VAL A 5 -2.38 -27.18 3.13
CA VAL A 5 -1.07 -27.74 2.72
C VAL A 5 -1.32 -28.64 1.51
N PRO A 6 -0.64 -28.41 0.36
CA PRO A 6 -0.76 -29.26 -0.79
C PRO A 6 -0.11 -30.64 -0.52
N ASP A 7 -0.41 -31.61 -1.36
CA ASP A 7 0.32 -32.88 -1.37
C ASP A 7 1.80 -32.61 -1.59
N LEU A 8 2.63 -33.06 -0.66
CA LEU A 8 4.07 -32.90 -0.70
C LEU A 8 4.82 -34.12 -0.19
N GLU A 9 6.01 -34.33 -0.74
CA GLU A 9 6.97 -35.33 -0.30
C GLU A 9 8.15 -34.62 0.35
N ILE A 10 8.54 -35.07 1.55
CA ILE A 10 9.74 -34.59 2.25
C ILE A 10 10.74 -35.72 2.28
N LYS A 11 11.96 -35.45 1.79
CA LYS A 11 13.14 -36.32 1.94
C LYS A 11 14.18 -35.57 2.75
N GLU A 12 14.63 -36.19 3.81
CA GLU A 12 15.56 -35.59 4.74
C GLU A 12 16.65 -36.60 5.11
N ASP A 13 17.90 -36.18 5.01
CA ASP A 13 19.07 -36.90 5.56
C ASP A 13 19.81 -36.02 6.58
N GLU A 14 21.03 -36.40 6.93
CA GLU A 14 21.82 -35.69 7.93
C GLU A 14 22.20 -34.26 7.49
N SER A 15 22.30 -34.01 6.18
CA SER A 15 22.85 -32.77 5.60
C SER A 15 21.85 -31.95 4.77
N VAL A 16 20.83 -32.61 4.22
CA VAL A 16 19.94 -31.99 3.23
C VAL A 16 18.48 -32.29 3.55
N ILE A 17 17.64 -31.31 3.32
CA ILE A 17 16.18 -31.46 3.25
C ILE A 17 15.71 -31.11 1.84
N GLU A 18 14.88 -31.98 1.26
CA GLU A 18 14.17 -31.74 0.01
C GLU A 18 12.67 -31.77 0.24
N VAL A 19 11.97 -30.75 -0.25
CA VAL A 19 10.51 -30.67 -0.23
C VAL A 19 10.02 -30.61 -1.66
N SER A 20 9.21 -31.58 -2.05
CA SER A 20 8.66 -31.68 -3.40
C SER A 20 7.14 -31.60 -3.39
N THR A 21 6.60 -30.73 -4.22
CA THR A 21 5.18 -30.70 -4.62
C THR A 21 5.04 -31.22 -6.04
N GLU A 22 3.83 -31.20 -6.60
CA GLU A 22 3.61 -31.50 -8.02
C GLU A 22 4.47 -30.60 -8.93
N HIS A 23 4.60 -29.32 -8.59
CA HIS A 23 5.18 -28.28 -9.45
C HIS A 23 6.61 -27.88 -9.11
N LEU A 24 7.02 -27.99 -7.85
CA LEU A 24 8.29 -27.49 -7.35
C LEU A 24 9.07 -28.55 -6.60
N ARG A 25 10.40 -28.40 -6.60
CA ARG A 25 11.31 -29.13 -5.71
C ARG A 25 12.27 -28.14 -5.06
N LEU A 26 12.11 -27.93 -3.75
CA LEU A 26 13.05 -27.17 -2.94
C LEU A 26 14.12 -28.10 -2.38
N ARG A 27 15.39 -27.66 -2.40
CA ARG A 27 16.54 -28.32 -1.76
C ARG A 27 17.27 -27.31 -0.90
N TYR A 28 17.49 -27.69 0.36
CA TYR A 28 18.23 -26.87 1.33
C TYR A 28 19.27 -27.71 2.05
N VAL A 29 20.50 -27.16 2.19
CA VAL A 29 21.57 -27.71 3.04
C VAL A 29 21.36 -27.24 4.44
N LYS A 30 21.13 -28.19 5.36
CA LYS A 30 20.75 -27.92 6.76
C LYS A 30 21.88 -27.14 7.48
N ASP A 31 21.45 -26.32 8.42
CA ASP A 31 22.33 -25.52 9.28
C ASP A 31 23.22 -24.49 8.55
N GLU A 32 23.05 -24.34 7.24
CA GLU A 32 23.77 -23.37 6.42
C GLU A 32 22.94 -22.08 6.19
N VAL A 33 23.64 -20.96 6.05
CA VAL A 33 22.99 -19.71 5.60
C VAL A 33 22.52 -19.84 4.16
N PHE A 34 21.44 -19.17 3.79
CA PHE A 34 20.92 -19.19 2.43
C PHE A 34 21.92 -18.56 1.46
N ARG A 35 22.39 -19.35 0.51
CA ARG A 35 23.25 -18.99 -0.62
C ARG A 35 22.84 -19.80 -1.83
N GLY A 36 23.36 -19.46 -3.00
CA GLY A 36 23.04 -20.13 -4.25
C GLY A 36 23.45 -21.62 -4.33
N ASP A 37 24.37 -22.05 -3.48
CA ASP A 37 24.81 -23.44 -3.33
C ASP A 37 24.05 -24.19 -2.22
N THR A 38 23.44 -23.50 -1.27
CA THR A 38 22.78 -24.10 -0.11
C THR A 38 21.24 -24.13 -0.24
N LEU A 39 20.63 -23.22 -1.01
CA LEU A 39 19.19 -23.16 -1.21
C LEU A 39 18.85 -22.99 -2.70
N SER A 40 18.09 -23.95 -3.22
CA SER A 40 17.60 -23.91 -4.62
C SER A 40 16.18 -24.43 -4.73
N ILE A 41 15.47 -23.98 -5.77
CA ILE A 41 14.14 -24.45 -6.14
C ILE A 41 14.10 -24.74 -7.62
N GLU A 42 13.72 -25.98 -7.96
CA GLU A 42 13.47 -26.41 -9.33
C GLU A 42 11.99 -26.23 -9.68
N LEU A 43 11.73 -25.64 -10.83
CA LEU A 43 10.41 -25.59 -11.44
C LEU A 43 10.24 -26.81 -12.35
N LYS A 44 9.56 -27.85 -11.89
CA LYS A 44 9.49 -29.16 -12.55
C LYS A 44 8.93 -29.12 -13.97
N TYR A 45 7.99 -28.21 -14.27
CA TYR A 45 7.38 -28.07 -15.60
C TYR A 45 8.33 -27.52 -16.68
N SER A 46 9.39 -26.81 -16.27
CA SER A 46 10.34 -26.17 -17.22
C SER A 46 11.78 -26.60 -16.98
N CYS A 47 12.04 -27.41 -15.95
CA CYS A 47 13.39 -27.78 -15.48
C CYS A 47 14.29 -26.56 -15.18
N LYS A 48 13.70 -25.37 -15.00
CA LYS A 48 14.44 -24.19 -14.58
C LYS A 48 14.79 -24.30 -13.09
N MET A 49 15.99 -23.86 -12.76
CA MET A 49 16.49 -23.85 -11.39
C MET A 49 16.67 -22.41 -10.91
N TRP A 50 15.96 -22.04 -9.87
CA TRP A 50 16.28 -20.86 -9.09
C TRP A 50 17.28 -21.21 -7.98
N ARG A 51 18.19 -20.31 -7.72
CA ARG A 51 19.16 -20.38 -6.59
C ARG A 51 19.05 -19.12 -5.77
N TYR A 52 19.17 -19.24 -4.47
CA TYR A 52 19.10 -18.08 -3.58
C TYR A 52 20.07 -16.97 -4.03
N GLY A 53 19.57 -15.75 -4.11
CA GLY A 53 20.33 -14.59 -4.59
C GLY A 53 20.32 -14.38 -6.12
N MET A 54 19.71 -15.29 -6.90
CA MET A 54 19.52 -15.04 -8.33
C MET A 54 18.57 -13.86 -8.55
N GLN A 55 18.98 -12.98 -9.47
CA GLN A 55 18.12 -11.87 -9.87
C GLN A 55 17.05 -12.31 -10.87
N GLU A 56 15.87 -11.76 -10.71
CA GLU A 56 14.79 -11.88 -11.69
C GLU A 56 15.06 -10.91 -12.84
N ILE A 57 15.29 -11.45 -14.04
CA ILE A 57 15.67 -10.65 -15.21
C ILE A 57 14.45 -10.24 -16.01
N GLN A 58 13.41 -11.09 -16.06
CA GLN A 58 12.22 -10.88 -16.89
C GLN A 58 10.97 -10.59 -16.08
N ASN A 59 11.12 -9.91 -14.95
CA ASN A 59 9.99 -9.45 -14.16
C ASN A 59 9.12 -8.48 -14.99
N LEU A 60 7.80 -8.69 -15.01
CA LEU A 60 6.87 -7.88 -15.79
C LEU A 60 6.63 -6.50 -15.16
N GLN A 61 7.27 -6.25 -14.04
CA GLN A 61 7.13 -5.06 -13.22
C GLN A 61 5.71 -4.87 -12.69
N GLY A 62 5.52 -3.88 -11.89
CA GLY A 62 4.25 -3.58 -11.25
C GLY A 62 3.82 -2.15 -11.51
N THR A 63 3.79 -1.38 -10.45
CA THR A 63 3.35 0.01 -10.46
C THR A 63 4.37 0.87 -9.72
N ALA A 64 4.18 2.17 -9.77
CA ALA A 64 4.88 3.14 -8.93
C ALA A 64 3.98 3.55 -7.75
N ARG A 65 4.59 3.91 -6.63
CA ARG A 65 3.86 4.40 -5.46
C ARG A 65 3.33 5.80 -5.66
N THR A 66 4.09 6.62 -6.36
CA THR A 66 3.76 8.03 -6.61
C THR A 66 4.25 8.45 -7.99
N LEU A 67 3.60 9.44 -8.55
CA LEU A 67 4.03 10.14 -9.75
C LEU A 67 4.55 11.56 -9.42
N ASP A 68 4.73 11.87 -8.14
CA ASP A 68 5.26 13.17 -7.72
C ASP A 68 6.65 13.39 -8.31
N GLU A 69 6.88 14.61 -8.82
CA GLU A 69 8.13 15.03 -9.44
C GLU A 69 8.57 14.22 -10.67
N VAL A 70 7.70 13.37 -11.20
CA VAL A 70 7.99 12.59 -12.40
C VAL A 70 7.95 13.50 -13.64
N ASN A 71 9.05 13.49 -14.39
CA ASN A 71 9.14 14.19 -15.67
C ASN A 71 9.63 13.20 -16.74
N GLY A 72 8.67 12.63 -17.47
CA GLY A 72 8.94 11.65 -18.51
C GLY A 72 8.84 10.20 -18.01
N GLU A 73 9.84 9.37 -18.31
CA GLU A 73 9.85 7.95 -17.98
C GLU A 73 10.01 7.72 -16.48
N LEU A 74 9.24 6.77 -15.96
CA LEU A 74 9.31 6.30 -14.58
C LEU A 74 9.67 4.82 -14.56
N GLN A 75 10.68 4.46 -13.77
CA GLN A 75 10.99 3.06 -13.52
C GLN A 75 9.97 2.44 -12.58
N LEU A 76 9.31 1.39 -13.04
CA LEU A 76 8.34 0.64 -12.24
C LEU A 76 9.05 -0.32 -11.27
N GLU A 77 8.43 -0.54 -10.12
CA GLU A 77 8.88 -1.53 -9.15
C GLU A 77 8.63 -2.96 -9.65
N LYS A 78 9.30 -3.94 -9.06
CA LYS A 78 9.06 -5.36 -9.35
C LYS A 78 7.63 -5.74 -9.01
N GLY A 79 6.99 -6.45 -9.93
CA GLY A 79 5.66 -7.01 -9.76
C GLY A 79 5.68 -8.48 -9.36
N LEU A 80 4.49 -9.04 -9.15
CA LEU A 80 4.31 -10.44 -8.76
C LEU A 80 4.51 -11.43 -9.90
N MET A 81 4.62 -10.97 -11.14
CA MET A 81 4.67 -11.82 -12.32
C MET A 81 5.96 -11.63 -13.10
N SER A 82 6.47 -12.74 -13.66
CA SER A 82 7.72 -12.75 -14.41
C SER A 82 7.64 -13.77 -15.57
N ARG A 83 8.32 -13.46 -16.67
CA ARG A 83 8.54 -14.44 -17.76
C ARG A 83 9.58 -15.50 -17.41
N ASP A 84 10.33 -15.31 -16.32
CA ASP A 84 11.19 -16.35 -15.75
C ASP A 84 10.38 -17.53 -15.19
N GLY A 85 9.08 -17.31 -14.96
CA GLY A 85 8.14 -18.31 -14.44
C GLY A 85 8.11 -18.37 -12.92
N TYR A 86 8.85 -17.50 -12.24
CA TYR A 86 8.85 -17.37 -10.79
C TYR A 86 9.08 -15.93 -10.36
N VAL A 87 8.71 -15.63 -9.12
CA VAL A 87 9.01 -14.38 -8.41
C VAL A 87 9.34 -14.71 -6.97
N VAL A 88 10.28 -13.98 -6.39
CA VAL A 88 10.63 -14.07 -4.97
C VAL A 88 10.29 -12.75 -4.29
N ILE A 89 9.47 -12.81 -3.25
CA ILE A 89 9.14 -11.67 -2.39
C ILE A 89 9.93 -11.83 -1.11
N ASP A 90 10.82 -10.89 -0.82
CA ASP A 90 11.54 -10.80 0.44
C ASP A 90 10.70 -10.01 1.45
N ASP A 91 10.19 -10.70 2.46
CA ASP A 91 9.37 -10.15 3.54
C ASP A 91 10.16 -9.93 4.84
N SER A 92 11.47 -10.18 4.81
CA SER A 92 12.34 -10.19 6.01
C SER A 92 12.31 -8.91 6.83
N LYS A 93 12.03 -7.77 6.18
CA LYS A 93 12.02 -6.44 6.81
C LYS A 93 10.63 -5.87 7.06
N SER A 94 9.58 -6.57 6.64
CA SER A 94 8.21 -6.12 6.84
C SER A 94 7.83 -6.13 8.31
N LEU A 95 7.03 -5.16 8.70
CA LEU A 95 6.43 -5.13 10.03
C LEU A 95 5.44 -6.29 10.18
N VAL A 96 5.28 -6.76 11.41
CA VAL A 96 4.34 -7.83 11.77
C VAL A 96 3.27 -7.30 12.71
N PHE A 97 2.08 -7.92 12.67
CA PHE A 97 1.04 -7.61 13.64
C PHE A 97 1.33 -8.34 14.96
N ASN A 98 1.22 -7.61 16.07
CA ASN A 98 1.20 -8.23 17.40
C ASN A 98 -0.20 -8.78 17.73
N GLU A 99 -0.34 -9.42 18.89
CA GLU A 99 -1.61 -9.99 19.36
C GLU A 99 -2.74 -8.97 19.48
N ALA A 100 -2.41 -7.70 19.76
CA ALA A 100 -3.36 -6.60 19.84
C ALA A 100 -3.70 -5.99 18.46
N GLY A 101 -3.12 -6.49 17.36
CA GLY A 101 -3.35 -6.00 16.01
C GLY A 101 -2.53 -4.76 15.62
N TRP A 102 -1.54 -4.38 16.42
CA TRP A 102 -0.64 -3.27 16.10
C TRP A 102 0.57 -3.75 15.30
N LEU A 103 1.05 -2.89 14.41
CA LEU A 103 2.29 -3.14 13.66
C LEU A 103 3.50 -2.95 14.59
N GLN A 104 4.43 -3.90 14.52
CA GLN A 104 5.70 -3.84 15.24
C GLN A 104 6.84 -4.41 14.39
N PRO A 105 8.10 -4.05 14.67
CA PRO A 105 9.25 -4.70 14.06
C PRO A 105 9.29 -6.19 14.39
N ARG A 106 9.88 -6.98 13.50
CA ARG A 106 10.16 -8.41 13.77
C ARG A 106 11.13 -8.54 14.95
N ALA A 107 10.86 -9.50 15.84
CA ALA A 107 11.67 -9.72 17.04
C ALA A 107 13.06 -10.29 16.74
N ALA A 108 13.24 -11.00 15.63
CA ALA A 108 14.49 -11.62 15.23
C ALA A 108 14.92 -11.21 13.81
N SER A 109 16.23 -11.09 13.59
CA SER A 109 16.80 -11.00 12.27
C SER A 109 16.79 -12.39 11.63
N GLY A 110 16.22 -12.49 10.43
CA GLY A 110 16.16 -13.75 9.67
C GLY A 110 15.76 -13.45 8.24
N VAL A 111 15.85 -14.47 7.40
CA VAL A 111 15.34 -14.40 6.02
C VAL A 111 13.95 -14.99 6.00
N ASP A 112 12.99 -14.21 5.51
CA ASP A 112 11.60 -14.62 5.27
C ASP A 112 11.24 -14.27 3.84
N CYS A 113 11.11 -15.30 2.99
CA CYS A 113 10.87 -15.13 1.57
C CYS A 113 9.72 -16.01 1.11
N TYR A 114 8.89 -15.43 0.25
CA TYR A 114 7.85 -16.17 -0.47
C TYR A 114 8.31 -16.43 -1.91
N PHE A 115 8.32 -17.69 -2.31
CA PHE A 115 8.62 -18.11 -3.68
C PHE A 115 7.34 -18.48 -4.42
N PHE A 116 7.03 -17.75 -5.49
CA PHE A 116 5.88 -17.99 -6.37
C PHE A 116 6.34 -18.55 -7.71
N GLY A 117 6.17 -19.85 -7.93
CA GLY A 117 6.63 -20.56 -9.13
C GLY A 117 5.47 -21.06 -9.98
N TYR A 118 4.82 -20.17 -10.72
CA TYR A 118 3.58 -20.44 -11.48
C TYR A 118 3.77 -20.51 -12.98
N GLY A 119 4.99 -20.38 -13.50
CA GLY A 119 5.21 -20.34 -14.94
C GLY A 119 4.48 -19.16 -15.59
N THR A 120 3.59 -19.48 -16.52
CA THR A 120 2.73 -18.51 -17.20
C THR A 120 1.30 -18.45 -16.64
N ASP A 121 0.99 -19.21 -15.60
CA ASP A 121 -0.31 -19.13 -14.92
C ASP A 121 -0.35 -17.93 -13.95
N TYR A 122 -0.37 -16.74 -14.52
CA TYR A 122 -0.42 -15.48 -13.76
C TYR A 122 -1.70 -15.34 -12.94
N LYS A 123 -2.82 -15.91 -13.39
CA LYS A 123 -4.08 -15.87 -12.64
C LYS A 123 -4.03 -16.76 -11.40
N GLY A 124 -3.45 -17.96 -11.52
CA GLY A 124 -3.20 -18.82 -10.38
C GLY A 124 -2.29 -18.17 -9.35
N CYS A 125 -1.20 -17.55 -9.81
CA CYS A 125 -0.28 -16.79 -8.95
C CYS A 125 -1.00 -15.70 -8.16
N LEU A 126 -1.79 -14.85 -8.81
CA LEU A 126 -2.56 -13.78 -8.14
C LEU A 126 -3.58 -14.33 -7.15
N LYS A 127 -4.26 -15.44 -7.50
CA LYS A 127 -5.23 -16.09 -6.62
C LYS A 127 -4.56 -16.58 -5.33
N ASP A 128 -3.41 -17.22 -5.44
CA ASP A 128 -2.72 -17.78 -4.28
C ASP A 128 -1.96 -16.71 -3.50
N TYR A 129 -1.44 -15.69 -4.16
CA TYR A 129 -0.95 -14.50 -3.48
C TYR A 129 -2.01 -13.85 -2.59
N ALA A 130 -3.26 -13.73 -3.07
CA ALA A 130 -4.36 -13.19 -2.28
C ALA A 130 -4.72 -14.05 -1.05
N LYS A 131 -4.40 -15.35 -1.05
CA LYS A 131 -4.56 -16.19 0.15
C LYS A 131 -3.54 -15.81 1.24
N VAL A 132 -2.32 -15.47 0.84
CA VAL A 132 -1.22 -15.10 1.75
C VAL A 132 -1.37 -13.65 2.21
N SER A 133 -1.47 -12.71 1.27
CA SER A 133 -1.53 -11.26 1.54
C SER A 133 -2.89 -10.77 2.03
N GLY A 134 -3.93 -11.53 1.77
CA GLY A 134 -5.32 -11.09 1.90
C GLY A 134 -5.86 -10.50 0.59
N LYS A 135 -7.18 -10.47 0.47
CA LYS A 135 -7.84 -9.92 -0.71
C LYS A 135 -7.71 -8.40 -0.72
N THR A 136 -7.46 -7.84 -1.89
CA THR A 136 -7.56 -6.38 -2.09
C THR A 136 -8.99 -5.92 -1.78
N PRO A 137 -9.19 -4.98 -0.84
CA PRO A 137 -10.52 -4.47 -0.54
C PRO A 137 -11.05 -3.68 -1.74
N LEU A 138 -12.36 -3.75 -1.94
CA LEU A 138 -13.02 -2.86 -2.88
C LEU A 138 -13.03 -1.44 -2.30
N ILE A 139 -12.51 -0.50 -3.05
CA ILE A 139 -12.57 0.91 -2.68
C ILE A 139 -14.02 1.42 -2.79
N PRO A 140 -14.43 2.36 -1.94
CA PRO A 140 -15.76 2.96 -2.03
C PRO A 140 -15.97 3.62 -3.40
N ARG A 141 -17.18 3.51 -3.95
CA ARG A 141 -17.50 4.01 -5.30
C ARG A 141 -17.22 5.51 -5.47
N PHE A 142 -17.40 6.32 -4.42
CA PHE A 142 -17.14 7.74 -4.47
C PHE A 142 -15.66 8.06 -4.71
N ALA A 143 -14.73 7.17 -4.31
CA ALA A 143 -13.30 7.36 -4.52
C ALA A 143 -12.91 7.32 -6.01
N LEU A 144 -13.74 6.73 -6.86
CA LEU A 144 -13.59 6.69 -8.32
C LEU A 144 -14.26 7.87 -9.02
N GLY A 145 -14.93 8.73 -8.28
CA GLY A 145 -15.63 9.90 -8.81
C GLY A 145 -14.72 11.12 -8.97
N ASN A 146 -15.34 12.24 -9.30
CA ASN A 146 -14.64 13.50 -9.45
C ASN A 146 -14.41 14.16 -8.10
N TRP A 147 -13.18 14.59 -7.84
CA TRP A 147 -12.75 15.25 -6.61
C TRP A 147 -12.41 16.69 -6.93
N TRP A 148 -13.01 17.65 -6.24
CA TRP A 148 -12.66 19.06 -6.33
C TRP A 148 -11.64 19.40 -5.26
N SER A 149 -10.51 19.99 -5.67
CA SER A 149 -9.49 20.55 -4.78
C SER A 149 -8.94 21.84 -5.39
N ARG A 150 -8.73 22.85 -4.56
CA ARG A 150 -8.04 24.07 -4.92
C ARG A 150 -7.38 24.68 -3.69
N TYR A 151 -6.11 25.01 -3.80
CA TYR A 151 -5.41 25.81 -2.80
C TYR A 151 -5.93 27.25 -2.86
N TRP A 152 -6.87 27.55 -1.98
CA TRP A 152 -7.54 28.85 -1.88
C TRP A 152 -8.16 28.99 -0.49
N ARG A 153 -8.11 30.20 0.09
CA ARG A 153 -8.67 30.49 1.41
C ARG A 153 -10.20 30.62 1.32
N TYR A 154 -10.90 29.52 1.26
CA TYR A 154 -12.36 29.48 1.25
C TYR A 154 -12.92 29.57 2.66
N SER A 155 -14.05 30.28 2.80
CA SER A 155 -14.97 30.10 3.91
C SER A 155 -15.96 28.95 3.62
N ASP A 156 -16.67 28.49 4.66
CA ASP A 156 -17.77 27.53 4.53
C ASP A 156 -18.85 28.03 3.55
N GLU A 157 -19.25 29.31 3.64
CA GLU A 157 -20.23 29.91 2.74
C GLU A 157 -19.75 29.94 1.26
N GLU A 158 -18.50 30.25 1.02
CA GLU A 158 -17.93 30.25 -0.34
C GLU A 158 -17.85 28.84 -0.93
N LEU A 159 -17.47 27.84 -0.14
CA LEU A 159 -17.47 26.45 -0.58
C LEU A 159 -18.88 25.94 -0.83
N MET A 160 -19.86 26.26 0.01
CA MET A 160 -21.25 25.88 -0.23
C MET A 160 -21.79 26.51 -1.54
N LYS A 161 -21.50 27.77 -1.80
CA LYS A 161 -21.86 28.43 -3.08
C LYS A 161 -21.19 27.75 -4.26
N LEU A 162 -19.90 27.40 -4.14
CA LEU A 162 -19.16 26.74 -5.21
C LEU A 162 -19.73 25.34 -5.49
N MET A 163 -19.99 24.54 -4.47
CA MET A 163 -20.60 23.20 -4.64
C MET A 163 -22.00 23.27 -5.25
N THR A 164 -22.82 24.24 -4.82
CA THR A 164 -24.13 24.51 -5.42
C THR A 164 -24.02 24.88 -6.91
N ARG A 165 -22.98 25.65 -7.28
CA ARG A 165 -22.70 25.99 -8.68
C ARG A 165 -22.37 24.74 -9.51
N PHE A 166 -21.53 23.84 -9.01
CA PHE A 166 -21.26 22.56 -9.69
C PHE A 166 -22.54 21.75 -9.92
N GLU A 167 -23.41 21.70 -8.91
CA GLU A 167 -24.72 21.02 -9.01
C GLU A 167 -25.62 21.68 -10.05
N THR A 168 -25.71 23.01 -10.05
CA THR A 168 -26.55 23.79 -11.00
C THR A 168 -26.05 23.67 -12.45
N GLU A 169 -24.74 23.59 -12.63
CA GLU A 169 -24.11 23.41 -13.95
C GLU A 169 -24.04 21.92 -14.36
N GLU A 170 -24.66 21.03 -13.60
CA GLU A 170 -24.70 19.57 -13.84
C GLU A 170 -23.31 18.93 -13.94
N ILE A 171 -22.31 19.48 -13.24
CA ILE A 171 -20.96 18.92 -13.16
C ILE A 171 -20.90 17.96 -11.97
N PRO A 172 -20.81 16.63 -12.19
CA PRO A 172 -20.87 15.68 -11.10
C PRO A 172 -19.61 15.75 -10.25
N LEU A 173 -19.80 15.83 -8.93
CA LEU A 173 -18.74 15.72 -7.92
C LEU A 173 -19.04 14.57 -6.94
N SER A 174 -17.99 13.97 -6.43
CA SER A 174 -18.06 12.96 -5.38
C SER A 174 -17.42 13.42 -4.07
N VAL A 175 -16.39 14.23 -4.15
CA VAL A 175 -15.61 14.68 -3.00
C VAL A 175 -15.30 16.17 -3.10
N CYS A 176 -15.59 16.90 -2.03
CA CYS A 176 -15.10 18.24 -1.79
C CYS A 176 -13.87 18.16 -0.89
N ILE A 177 -12.71 18.49 -1.41
CA ILE A 177 -11.50 18.64 -0.61
C ILE A 177 -11.46 20.05 -0.07
N ILE A 178 -11.23 20.17 1.24
CA ILE A 178 -10.99 21.45 1.90
C ILE A 178 -9.48 21.54 2.08
N ASP A 179 -8.88 22.47 1.34
CA ASP A 179 -7.44 22.67 1.36
C ASP A 179 -7.02 23.45 2.61
N MET A 180 -5.78 23.84 2.72
CA MET A 180 -5.25 24.62 3.85
C MET A 180 -6.22 25.75 4.27
N ASP A 181 -5.95 26.42 5.35
CA ASP A 181 -6.84 27.40 5.98
C ASP A 181 -8.14 26.83 6.62
N TRP A 182 -8.46 25.54 6.41
CA TRP A 182 -9.50 24.91 7.22
C TRP A 182 -9.10 24.86 8.71
N HIS A 183 -7.79 24.81 9.00
CA HIS A 183 -7.20 24.92 10.33
C HIS A 183 -6.56 26.30 10.51
N ASN A 184 -6.20 26.62 11.75
CA ASN A 184 -5.49 27.86 12.07
C ASN A 184 -4.08 27.84 11.47
N VAL A 185 -3.83 28.74 10.51
CA VAL A 185 -2.51 28.92 9.86
C VAL A 185 -1.75 30.13 10.36
N GLU A 186 -2.45 31.12 10.90
CA GLU A 186 -1.86 32.31 11.56
C GLU A 186 -1.69 32.02 13.04
N ILE A 187 -0.53 31.49 13.41
CA ILE A 187 -0.20 31.09 14.78
C ILE A 187 0.98 31.87 15.31
N ASP A 188 1.18 31.86 16.65
CA ASP A 188 2.37 32.44 17.26
C ASP A 188 3.63 31.75 16.69
N PRO A 189 4.58 32.52 16.10
CA PRO A 189 5.80 31.97 15.48
C PRO A 189 6.64 31.05 16.38
N LYS A 190 6.48 31.17 17.71
CA LYS A 190 7.16 30.26 18.64
C LYS A 190 6.73 28.79 18.48
N TYR A 191 5.55 28.54 17.91
CA TYR A 191 5.04 27.19 17.64
C TYR A 191 5.33 26.70 16.22
N GLY A 192 5.85 27.55 15.33
CA GLY A 192 6.20 27.18 13.95
C GLY A 192 5.50 28.03 12.90
N SER A 193 5.34 27.51 11.71
CA SER A 193 4.85 28.25 10.53
C SER A 193 3.33 28.20 10.32
N GLY A 194 2.58 27.41 11.09
CA GLY A 194 1.16 27.16 10.83
C GLY A 194 0.90 26.27 9.60
N TRP A 195 1.94 25.67 9.02
CA TRP A 195 1.79 24.70 7.91
C TRP A 195 1.09 23.42 8.34
N THR A 196 1.41 22.95 9.54
CA THR A 196 0.73 21.82 10.19
C THR A 196 -0.27 22.39 11.20
N GLY A 197 -1.52 21.91 11.16
CA GLY A 197 -2.57 22.30 12.11
C GLY A 197 -3.74 21.34 12.10
N TYR A 198 -4.45 21.26 13.23
CA TYR A 198 -5.56 20.32 13.45
C TYR A 198 -6.82 21.00 14.01
N THR A 199 -6.71 22.25 14.47
CA THR A 199 -7.83 23.02 15.06
C THR A 199 -8.51 23.84 13.98
N TRP A 200 -9.85 23.67 13.84
CA TRP A 200 -10.64 24.41 12.86
C TRP A 200 -10.48 25.93 12.99
N ASN A 201 -10.30 26.58 11.85
CA ASN A 201 -10.30 28.03 11.75
C ASN A 201 -11.74 28.57 11.84
N GLN A 202 -12.12 29.06 13.03
CA GLN A 202 -13.47 29.53 13.32
C GLN A 202 -13.86 30.80 12.55
N ASP A 203 -12.88 31.56 12.03
CA ASP A 203 -13.16 32.74 11.21
C ASP A 203 -13.70 32.36 9.82
N LEU A 204 -13.26 31.23 9.30
CA LEU A 204 -13.67 30.71 8.00
C LEU A 204 -14.77 29.65 8.12
N PHE A 205 -14.73 28.81 9.11
CA PHE A 205 -15.67 27.71 9.36
C PHE A 205 -16.33 27.90 10.73
N LYS A 206 -17.38 28.72 10.77
CA LYS A 206 -18.05 29.10 12.03
C LYS A 206 -18.70 27.91 12.73
N ASN A 207 -19.25 26.98 11.96
CA ASN A 207 -19.82 25.75 12.46
C ASN A 207 -19.42 24.57 11.57
N PRO A 208 -18.23 23.99 11.77
CA PRO A 208 -17.74 22.88 10.94
C PRO A 208 -18.69 21.68 10.89
N THR A 209 -19.38 21.39 11.97
CA THR A 209 -20.35 20.28 12.05
C THR A 209 -21.52 20.50 11.10
N GLU A 210 -22.11 21.70 11.09
CA GLU A 210 -23.21 22.03 10.17
C GLU A 210 -22.73 22.08 8.72
N PHE A 211 -21.55 22.62 8.45
CA PHE A 211 -20.97 22.66 7.13
C PHE A 211 -20.72 21.25 6.58
N LEU A 212 -20.11 20.37 7.37
CA LEU A 212 -19.88 18.97 6.97
C LEU A 212 -21.19 18.23 6.75
N LYS A 213 -22.20 18.49 7.61
CA LYS A 213 -23.55 17.92 7.42
C LYS A 213 -24.15 18.39 6.10
N TRP A 214 -24.04 19.69 5.77
CA TRP A 214 -24.52 20.25 4.51
C TRP A 214 -23.89 19.55 3.31
N LEU A 215 -22.56 19.36 3.30
CA LEU A 215 -21.87 18.61 2.23
C LEU A 215 -22.41 17.17 2.10
N HIS A 216 -22.61 16.48 3.21
CA HIS A 216 -23.15 15.12 3.21
C HIS A 216 -24.59 15.05 2.70
N ASP A 217 -25.44 16.02 3.06
CA ASP A 217 -26.82 16.13 2.58
C ASP A 217 -26.86 16.34 1.05
N HIS A 218 -25.85 17.01 0.47
CA HIS A 218 -25.62 17.16 -0.97
C HIS A 218 -24.83 15.97 -1.59
N LYS A 219 -24.73 14.85 -0.86
CA LYS A 219 -24.07 13.61 -1.30
C LYS A 219 -22.57 13.73 -1.60
N LEU A 220 -21.93 14.78 -1.13
CA LEU A 220 -20.50 14.97 -1.23
C LEU A 220 -19.80 14.30 -0.04
N LYS A 221 -18.71 13.61 -0.30
CA LYS A 221 -17.72 13.24 0.73
C LYS A 221 -16.74 14.38 0.90
N THR A 222 -16.06 14.38 2.05
CA THR A 222 -15.12 15.45 2.39
C THR A 222 -13.77 14.84 2.75
N ALA A 223 -12.71 15.50 2.34
CA ALA A 223 -11.36 15.25 2.81
C ALA A 223 -10.71 16.59 3.16
N LEU A 224 -9.90 16.59 4.21
CA LEU A 224 -9.13 17.74 4.64
C LEU A 224 -7.69 17.56 4.17
N ASN A 225 -7.11 18.58 3.56
CA ASN A 225 -5.69 18.58 3.25
C ASN A 225 -4.91 18.80 4.54
N LEU A 226 -4.04 17.86 4.89
CA LEU A 226 -3.31 17.84 6.14
C LEU A 226 -1.82 17.65 5.87
N HIS A 227 -0.98 18.44 6.55
CA HIS A 227 0.47 18.36 6.45
C HIS A 227 1.07 17.99 7.83
N PRO A 228 1.11 16.70 8.19
CA PRO A 228 1.43 16.26 9.56
C PRO A 228 2.93 16.25 9.88
N ALA A 229 3.78 16.80 9.03
CA ALA A 229 5.24 16.71 9.13
C ALA A 229 5.80 17.24 10.47
N ASP A 230 5.15 18.24 11.04
CA ASP A 230 5.62 18.89 12.28
C ASP A 230 5.01 18.29 13.57
N GLY A 231 4.19 17.27 13.46
CA GLY A 231 3.47 16.69 14.60
C GLY A 231 2.42 17.63 15.18
N ILE A 232 1.99 17.37 16.41
CA ILE A 232 1.01 18.20 17.12
C ILE A 232 1.75 19.32 17.84
N ARG A 233 1.42 20.55 17.53
CA ARG A 233 2.05 21.75 18.11
C ARG A 233 1.32 22.18 19.39
N GLY A 234 2.02 22.92 20.26
CA GLY A 234 1.50 23.32 21.56
C GLY A 234 0.42 24.42 21.55
N HIS A 235 -0.08 24.81 20.37
CA HIS A 235 -1.23 25.70 20.20
C HIS A 235 -2.50 24.96 19.83
N GLU A 236 -2.40 23.67 19.57
CA GLU A 236 -3.55 22.83 19.23
C GLU A 236 -4.36 22.51 20.51
N ASP A 237 -5.67 22.50 20.40
CA ASP A 237 -6.61 22.17 21.49
C ASP A 237 -6.81 20.64 21.63
#